data_652591849fb9875c2acc195ab52cfebd
#
_entry.id   652591849fb9875c2acc195ab52cfebd
#
_cell.length_a   1.000
_cell.length_b   1.000
_cell.length_c   1.000
_cell.angle_alpha   90.00
_cell.angle_beta   90.00
_cell.angle_gamma   90.00
#
_symmetry.space_group_name_H-M   'P 1'
#
loop_
_entity.id
_entity.type
_entity.pdbx_description
1 polymer ?
#
loop_
_entity_poly.entity_id
_entity_poly.type
_entity_poly.pdbx_seq_one_letter_code
_entity_poly.pdbx_strand_id
1 'polypeptide(L)'
;IRVIPIIDELDDAMWNDDNTTNWMAVVDKIEWFASFLGESSDDVGAVIFDGGSTFLKWCEFVMTDRLIRRGVINDSGDGFNQKEWRERNSVFKGVLDRLTALPIPYIFYTFHLKDQKQYMDIGDGTKALMKVGEKVDWVDGTQRFVSQQVWLKRYTKKGDKAAGVEADKTLGANE
;
A
#
# COMPACT_ATOMS: atom_id res chain seq x y z
N ILE A 1 23.37 2.17 -0.28
CA ILE A 1 21.89 2.30 -0.12
C ILE A 1 21.61 3.75 0.22
N ARG A 2 20.71 4.38 -0.51
CA ARG A 2 20.20 5.72 -0.22
C ARG A 2 18.76 5.61 0.24
N VAL A 3 18.43 6.17 1.40
CA VAL A 3 17.08 6.24 1.92
C VAL A 3 16.51 7.63 1.63
N ILE A 4 15.31 7.69 1.09
CA ILE A 4 14.62 8.94 0.76
C ILE A 4 13.30 8.94 1.53
N PRO A 5 13.17 9.79 2.55
CA PRO A 5 11.90 9.95 3.25
C PRO A 5 10.88 10.64 2.32
N ILE A 6 9.69 10.09 2.22
CA ILE A 6 8.63 10.72 1.44
C ILE A 6 8.03 11.89 2.21
N ILE A 7 7.70 11.70 3.48
CA ILE A 7 7.31 12.80 4.36
C ILE A 7 8.59 13.34 4.98
N ASP A 8 8.87 14.61 4.71
CA ASP A 8 10.02 15.34 5.22
C ASP A 8 9.52 16.51 6.04
N GLU A 9 9.88 16.54 7.31
CA GLU A 9 9.44 17.61 8.25
C GLU A 9 10.01 18.98 7.87
N LEU A 10 11.08 19.01 7.09
CA LEU A 10 11.73 20.26 6.63
C LEU A 10 11.19 20.75 5.28
N ASP A 11 10.28 20.02 4.66
CA ASP A 11 9.69 20.38 3.37
C ASP A 11 8.32 21.04 3.60
N ASP A 12 8.29 22.38 3.53
CA ASP A 12 7.08 23.17 3.78
C ASP A 12 5.90 22.77 2.87
N ALA A 13 6.17 22.23 1.68
CA ALA A 13 5.13 21.75 0.77
C ALA A 13 4.35 20.54 1.34
N MET A 14 4.93 19.82 2.32
CA MET A 14 4.29 18.67 2.98
C MET A 14 3.24 19.08 4.00
N TRP A 15 3.09 20.38 4.29
CA TRP A 15 2.22 20.87 5.34
C TRP A 15 1.18 21.85 4.80
N ASN A 16 -0.01 21.81 5.37
CA ASN A 16 -1.04 22.81 5.18
C ASN A 16 -0.82 23.99 6.17
N ASP A 17 -1.49 25.12 5.97
CA ASP A 17 -1.40 26.31 6.83
C ASP A 17 -1.76 26.03 8.31
N ASP A 18 -2.55 24.98 8.56
CA ASP A 18 -2.94 24.53 9.90
C ASP A 18 -2.00 23.46 10.51
N ASN A 19 -0.84 23.25 9.91
CA ASN A 19 0.14 22.22 10.26
C ASN A 19 -0.36 20.76 10.12
N THR A 20 -1.44 20.52 9.39
CA THR A 20 -1.82 19.17 9.00
C THR A 20 -1.04 18.73 7.76
N THR A 21 -0.90 17.40 7.56
CA THR A 21 -0.18 16.87 6.40
C THR A 21 -0.92 17.16 5.10
N ASN A 22 -0.22 17.73 4.13
CA ASN A 22 -0.70 17.91 2.76
C ASN A 22 -0.57 16.59 1.98
N TRP A 23 -1.57 15.74 2.06
CA TRP A 23 -1.55 14.40 1.46
C TRP A 23 -1.41 14.43 -0.07
N MET A 24 -1.89 15.48 -0.74
CA MET A 24 -1.69 15.61 -2.19
C MET A 24 -0.21 15.82 -2.52
N ALA A 25 0.47 16.71 -1.81
CA ALA A 25 1.91 16.92 -2.01
C ALA A 25 2.73 15.66 -1.71
N VAL A 26 2.34 14.87 -0.70
CA VAL A 26 2.97 13.57 -0.40
C VAL A 26 2.85 12.60 -1.59
N VAL A 27 1.67 12.47 -2.19
CA VAL A 27 1.47 11.59 -3.36
C VAL A 27 2.19 12.14 -4.58
N ASP A 28 2.12 13.45 -4.83
CA ASP A 28 2.80 14.10 -5.96
C ASP A 28 4.33 13.91 -5.87
N LYS A 29 4.90 13.95 -4.66
CA LYS A 29 6.33 13.67 -4.43
C LYS A 29 6.70 12.24 -4.82
N ILE A 30 5.85 11.25 -4.50
CA ILE A 30 6.07 9.86 -4.91
C ILE A 30 6.01 9.73 -6.43
N GLU A 31 5.05 10.37 -7.07
CA GLU A 31 4.91 10.37 -8.53
C GLU A 31 6.09 11.06 -9.22
N TRP A 32 6.54 12.19 -8.68
CA TRP A 32 7.73 12.88 -9.16
C TRP A 32 8.97 11.98 -9.02
N PHE A 33 9.10 11.31 -7.88
CA PHE A 33 10.24 10.42 -7.64
C PHE A 33 10.26 9.22 -8.59
N ALA A 34 9.10 8.63 -8.89
CA ALA A 34 8.99 7.58 -9.89
C ALA A 34 9.43 8.08 -11.29
N SER A 35 9.07 9.30 -11.65
CA SER A 35 9.51 9.92 -12.91
C SER A 35 11.02 10.17 -12.92
N PHE A 36 11.57 10.73 -11.85
CA PHE A 36 13.01 10.96 -11.69
C PHE A 36 13.83 9.67 -11.78
N LEU A 37 13.34 8.58 -11.19
CA LEU A 37 13.97 7.26 -11.31
C LEU A 37 13.97 6.76 -12.76
N GLY A 38 12.94 7.07 -13.55
CA GLY A 38 12.89 6.73 -14.96
C GLY A 38 13.98 7.42 -15.79
N GLU A 39 14.30 8.66 -15.43
CA GLU A 39 15.37 9.45 -16.10
C GLU A 39 16.78 9.03 -15.65
N SER A 40 16.93 8.46 -14.46
CA SER A 40 18.21 8.11 -13.82
C SER A 40 18.39 6.61 -13.62
N SER A 41 17.67 5.78 -14.37
CA SER A 41 17.59 4.33 -14.12
C SER A 41 18.90 3.58 -14.35
N ASP A 42 19.80 4.08 -15.19
CA ASP A 42 21.05 3.39 -15.55
C ASP A 42 21.98 3.15 -14.35
N ASP A 43 21.89 4.03 -13.35
CA ASP A 43 22.72 3.95 -12.12
C ASP A 43 22.00 3.25 -10.96
N VAL A 44 20.76 2.79 -11.16
CA VAL A 44 19.92 2.23 -10.10
C VAL A 44 19.73 0.72 -10.29
N GLY A 45 20.38 -0.09 -9.44
CA GLY A 45 20.25 -1.54 -9.49
C GLY A 45 18.97 -2.09 -8.84
N ALA A 46 18.42 -1.39 -7.86
CA ALA A 46 17.21 -1.80 -7.17
C ALA A 46 16.46 -0.62 -6.54
N VAL A 47 15.16 -0.73 -6.44
CA VAL A 47 14.29 0.18 -5.69
C VAL A 47 13.51 -0.63 -4.64
N ILE A 48 13.44 -0.11 -3.43
CA ILE A 48 12.60 -0.65 -2.36
C ILE A 48 11.53 0.40 -2.04
N PHE A 49 10.28 0.09 -2.37
CA PHE A 49 9.13 0.88 -1.97
C PHE A 49 8.60 0.31 -0.65
N ASP A 50 9.10 0.88 0.45
CA ASP A 50 8.77 0.42 1.79
C ASP A 50 7.49 1.08 2.29
N GLY A 51 6.50 0.28 2.67
CA GLY A 51 5.23 0.75 3.22
C GLY A 51 4.08 0.90 2.21
N GLY A 52 3.93 -0.03 1.27
CA GLY A 52 2.83 -0.02 0.30
C GLY A 52 1.44 0.04 0.94
N SER A 53 1.23 -0.59 2.10
CA SER A 53 -0.03 -0.47 2.85
C SER A 53 -0.23 0.94 3.44
N THR A 54 0.85 1.58 3.87
CA THR A 54 0.82 2.97 4.36
C THR A 54 0.49 3.92 3.20
N PHE A 55 1.11 3.72 2.04
CA PHE A 55 0.80 4.48 0.85
C PHE A 55 -0.67 4.33 0.41
N LEU A 56 -1.22 3.13 0.50
CA LEU A 56 -2.66 2.91 0.24
C LEU A 56 -3.54 3.76 1.16
N LYS A 57 -3.15 3.93 2.43
CA LYS A 57 -3.85 4.80 3.37
C LYS A 57 -3.71 6.28 3.00
N TRP A 58 -2.54 6.71 2.55
CA TRP A 58 -2.36 8.08 2.05
C TRP A 58 -3.22 8.38 0.82
N CYS A 59 -3.35 7.42 -0.10
CA CYS A 59 -4.29 7.54 -1.24
C CYS A 59 -5.74 7.70 -0.77
N GLU A 60 -6.12 7.09 0.36
CA GLU A 60 -7.45 7.28 0.96
C GLU A 60 -7.60 8.71 1.51
N PHE A 61 -6.59 9.24 2.17
CA PHE A 61 -6.62 10.64 2.65
C PHE A 61 -6.73 11.63 1.48
N VAL A 62 -5.95 11.44 0.41
CA VAL A 62 -6.06 12.27 -0.80
C VAL A 62 -7.47 12.21 -1.41
N MET A 63 -8.05 11.01 -1.48
CA MET A 63 -9.43 10.84 -1.95
C MET A 63 -10.41 11.61 -1.06
N THR A 64 -10.27 11.47 0.25
CA THR A 64 -11.12 12.16 1.24
C THR A 64 -11.05 13.68 1.06
N ASP A 65 -9.85 14.25 1.01
CA ASP A 65 -9.64 15.69 0.80
C ASP A 65 -10.29 16.18 -0.51
N ARG A 66 -10.15 15.41 -1.58
CA ARG A 66 -10.78 15.74 -2.87
C ARG A 66 -12.30 15.71 -2.80
N LEU A 67 -12.86 14.75 -2.08
CA LEU A 67 -14.31 14.62 -1.93
C LEU A 67 -14.90 15.76 -1.06
N ILE A 68 -14.20 16.13 0.00
CA ILE A 68 -14.57 17.29 0.84
C ILE A 68 -14.54 18.59 0.01
N ARG A 69 -13.45 18.83 -0.72
CA ARG A 69 -13.30 20.02 -1.58
C ARG A 69 -14.37 20.11 -2.68
N ARG A 70 -14.88 18.96 -3.15
CA ARG A 70 -15.98 18.91 -4.13
C ARG A 70 -17.37 18.99 -3.49
N GLY A 71 -17.47 19.02 -2.16
CA GLY A 71 -18.73 19.02 -1.43
C GLY A 71 -19.52 17.70 -1.56
N VAL A 72 -18.83 16.58 -1.83
CA VAL A 72 -19.45 15.25 -1.94
C VAL A 72 -19.68 14.65 -0.56
N ILE A 73 -18.75 14.89 0.36
CA ILE A 73 -18.83 14.52 1.77
C ILE A 73 -18.52 15.75 2.63
N ASN A 74 -19.00 15.76 3.86
CA ASN A 74 -18.79 16.90 4.76
C ASN A 74 -17.51 16.77 5.57
N ASP A 75 -17.17 15.55 5.96
CA ASP A 75 -15.96 15.25 6.72
C ASP A 75 -15.46 13.82 6.46
N SER A 76 -14.33 13.44 7.09
CA SER A 76 -13.72 12.12 6.95
C SER A 76 -14.51 10.97 7.61
N GLY A 77 -15.54 11.27 8.38
CA GLY A 77 -16.42 10.30 9.03
C GLY A 77 -17.55 9.79 8.14
N ASP A 78 -17.81 10.48 7.03
CA ASP A 78 -18.81 10.06 6.06
C ASP A 78 -18.41 8.74 5.37
N GLY A 79 -19.40 7.89 5.12
CA GLY A 79 -19.17 6.62 4.41
C GLY A 79 -18.87 6.86 2.93
N PHE A 80 -17.99 6.02 2.36
CA PHE A 80 -17.64 6.07 0.95
C PHE A 80 -18.41 5.04 0.14
N ASN A 81 -18.86 5.41 -1.04
CA ASN A 81 -19.46 4.49 -1.99
C ASN A 81 -18.42 3.82 -2.90
N GLN A 82 -18.84 2.83 -3.69
CA GLN A 82 -17.94 2.07 -4.54
C GLN A 82 -17.21 2.92 -5.60
N LYS A 83 -17.82 4.01 -6.06
CA LYS A 83 -17.23 4.91 -7.07
C LYS A 83 -16.05 5.68 -6.46
N GLU A 84 -16.21 6.15 -5.23
CA GLU A 84 -15.17 6.88 -4.50
C GLU A 84 -13.96 5.97 -4.21
N TRP A 85 -14.20 4.75 -3.77
CA TRP A 85 -13.12 3.77 -3.60
C TRP A 85 -12.33 3.49 -4.88
N ARG A 86 -12.94 3.62 -6.07
CA ARG A 86 -12.23 3.52 -7.35
C ARG A 86 -11.20 4.65 -7.53
N GLU A 87 -11.49 5.86 -7.07
CA GLU A 87 -10.55 6.98 -7.15
C GLU A 87 -9.28 6.69 -6.35
N ARG A 88 -9.40 6.27 -5.09
CA ARG A 88 -8.27 5.82 -4.28
C ARG A 88 -7.46 4.73 -4.97
N ASN A 89 -8.17 3.70 -5.45
CA ASN A 89 -7.52 2.54 -6.08
C ASN A 89 -6.80 2.93 -7.37
N SER A 90 -7.30 3.92 -8.11
CA SER A 90 -6.68 4.42 -9.33
C SER A 90 -5.37 5.14 -9.03
N VAL A 91 -5.33 6.01 -8.02
CA VAL A 91 -4.10 6.68 -7.58
C VAL A 91 -3.06 5.65 -7.15
N PHE A 92 -3.43 4.73 -6.26
CA PHE A 92 -2.55 3.68 -5.76
C PHE A 92 -1.95 2.83 -6.89
N LYS A 93 -2.79 2.30 -7.78
CA LYS A 93 -2.35 1.47 -8.90
C LYS A 93 -1.55 2.25 -9.92
N GLY A 94 -1.86 3.51 -10.15
CA GLY A 94 -1.13 4.38 -11.08
C GLY A 94 0.34 4.56 -10.69
N VAL A 95 0.63 4.71 -9.39
CA VAL A 95 2.01 4.77 -8.90
C VAL A 95 2.72 3.44 -9.07
N LEU A 96 2.06 2.32 -8.72
CA LEU A 96 2.66 0.98 -8.90
C LEU A 96 2.92 0.67 -10.37
N ASP A 97 2.03 1.05 -11.30
CA ASP A 97 2.22 0.92 -12.74
C ASP A 97 3.51 1.64 -13.18
N ARG A 98 3.67 2.91 -12.77
CA ARG A 98 4.86 3.69 -13.11
C ARG A 98 6.14 3.08 -12.56
N LEU A 99 6.15 2.69 -11.28
CA LEU A 99 7.30 2.05 -10.67
C LEU A 99 7.65 0.73 -11.38
N THR A 100 6.65 -0.10 -11.68
CA THR A 100 6.86 -1.40 -12.33
C THR A 100 7.34 -1.25 -13.78
N ALA A 101 6.99 -0.14 -14.45
CA ALA A 101 7.44 0.16 -15.80
C ALA A 101 8.88 0.69 -15.87
N LEU A 102 9.52 0.98 -14.73
CA LEU A 102 10.90 1.45 -14.72
C LEU A 102 11.85 0.36 -15.24
N PRO A 103 12.87 0.73 -16.05
CA PRO A 103 13.87 -0.21 -16.55
C PRO A 103 14.92 -0.55 -15.45
N ILE A 104 14.46 -0.81 -14.23
CA ILE A 104 15.27 -1.13 -13.06
C ILE A 104 15.17 -2.63 -12.82
N PRO A 105 16.29 -3.36 -12.66
CA PRO A 105 16.30 -4.82 -12.57
C PRO A 105 15.45 -5.38 -11.43
N TYR A 106 15.42 -4.69 -10.28
CA TYR A 106 14.72 -5.17 -9.09
C TYR A 106 13.89 -4.07 -8.45
N ILE A 107 12.60 -4.34 -8.27
CA ILE A 107 11.68 -3.47 -7.53
C ILE A 107 11.02 -4.29 -6.45
N PHE A 108 11.19 -3.86 -5.21
CA PHE A 108 10.62 -4.51 -4.03
C PHE A 108 9.51 -3.62 -3.45
N TYR A 109 8.41 -4.24 -3.08
CA TYR A 109 7.31 -3.60 -2.36
C TYR A 109 7.12 -4.31 -1.04
N THR A 110 6.98 -3.56 0.04
CA THR A 110 6.58 -4.13 1.34
C THR A 110 5.13 -3.80 1.64
N PHE A 111 4.41 -4.77 2.19
CA PHE A 111 3.01 -4.61 2.60
C PHE A 111 2.78 -5.24 3.97
N HIS A 112 1.90 -4.66 4.74
CA HIS A 112 1.43 -5.27 5.97
C HIS A 112 0.46 -6.41 5.67
N LEU A 113 0.32 -7.32 6.64
CA LEU A 113 -0.75 -8.31 6.66
C LEU A 113 -1.91 -7.77 7.48
N LYS A 114 -3.12 -8.08 7.05
CA LYS A 114 -4.34 -7.84 7.81
C LYS A 114 -5.14 -9.11 7.99
N ASP A 115 -5.96 -9.15 9.03
CA ASP A 115 -6.86 -10.26 9.27
C ASP A 115 -7.82 -10.46 8.10
N GLN A 116 -7.84 -11.66 7.56
CA GLN A 116 -8.92 -12.11 6.70
C GLN A 116 -10.06 -12.61 7.59
N LYS A 117 -11.21 -11.94 7.50
CA LYS A 117 -12.39 -12.28 8.29
C LYS A 117 -13.50 -12.79 7.38
N GLN A 118 -14.26 -13.77 7.87
CA GLN A 118 -15.42 -14.32 7.18
C GLN A 118 -16.56 -14.52 8.17
N TYR A 119 -17.79 -14.29 7.69
CA TYR A 119 -18.96 -14.66 8.48
C TYR A 119 -19.09 -16.16 8.52
N MET A 120 -19.06 -16.72 9.74
CA MET A 120 -19.26 -18.15 9.99
C MET A 120 -20.49 -18.34 10.85
N ASP A 121 -21.25 -19.42 10.57
CA ASP A 121 -22.35 -19.82 11.42
C ASP A 121 -21.76 -20.38 12.74
N ILE A 122 -22.21 -19.81 13.86
CA ILE A 122 -21.76 -20.22 15.19
C ILE A 122 -22.81 -21.07 15.94
N GLY A 123 -23.86 -21.46 15.23
CA GLY A 123 -24.99 -22.20 15.76
C GLY A 123 -26.27 -21.36 15.81
N ASP A 124 -27.41 -22.02 15.80
CA ASP A 124 -28.76 -21.40 15.88
C ASP A 124 -29.05 -20.36 14.79
N GLY A 125 -28.36 -20.45 13.63
CA GLY A 125 -28.51 -19.46 12.53
C GLY A 125 -27.82 -18.12 12.80
N THR A 126 -27.10 -17.97 13.89
CA THR A 126 -26.32 -16.77 14.22
C THR A 126 -24.98 -16.79 13.48
N LYS A 127 -24.66 -15.69 12.78
CA LYS A 127 -23.39 -15.53 12.08
C LYS A 127 -22.48 -14.57 12.83
N ALA A 128 -21.25 -14.96 13.06
CA ALA A 128 -20.21 -14.12 13.64
C ALA A 128 -19.08 -13.88 12.64
N LEU A 129 -18.45 -12.70 12.70
CA LEU A 129 -17.30 -12.37 11.88
C LEU A 129 -16.03 -12.93 12.54
N MET A 130 -15.52 -14.04 12.01
CA MET A 130 -14.37 -14.74 12.57
C MET A 130 -13.14 -14.55 11.70
N LYS A 131 -11.95 -14.51 12.34
CA LYS A 131 -10.67 -14.53 11.63
C LYS A 131 -10.45 -15.93 11.06
N VAL A 132 -10.33 -16.00 9.73
CA VAL A 132 -10.07 -17.26 9.00
C VAL A 132 -8.64 -17.35 8.47
N GLY A 133 -7.87 -16.26 8.56
CA GLY A 133 -6.50 -16.22 8.09
C GLY A 133 -5.94 -14.81 8.09
N GLU A 134 -4.87 -14.63 7.34
CA GLU A 134 -4.24 -13.35 7.07
C GLU A 134 -4.14 -13.14 5.57
N LYS A 135 -4.25 -11.90 5.14
CA LYS A 135 -4.06 -11.50 3.73
C LYS A 135 -3.25 -10.23 3.66
N VAL A 136 -2.62 -9.98 2.52
CA VAL A 136 -1.89 -8.74 2.29
C VAL A 136 -2.86 -7.55 2.32
N ASP A 137 -2.43 -6.47 2.97
CA ASP A 137 -3.19 -5.22 2.99
C ASP A 137 -2.89 -4.38 1.76
N TRP A 138 -3.51 -4.76 0.66
CA TRP A 138 -3.45 -4.09 -0.64
C TRP A 138 -4.83 -4.07 -1.32
N VAL A 139 -4.89 -3.44 -2.49
CA VAL A 139 -6.07 -3.43 -3.35
C VAL A 139 -6.10 -4.69 -4.22
N ASP A 140 -7.28 -5.24 -4.47
CA ASP A 140 -7.44 -6.37 -5.40
C ASP A 140 -6.84 -6.06 -6.78
N GLY A 141 -6.10 -7.02 -7.31
CA GLY A 141 -5.36 -6.88 -8.55
C GLY A 141 -3.96 -6.28 -8.39
N THR A 142 -3.52 -5.92 -7.18
CA THR A 142 -2.14 -5.46 -6.93
C THR A 142 -1.11 -6.55 -7.22
N GLN A 143 -1.47 -7.81 -7.05
CA GLN A 143 -0.60 -8.95 -7.34
C GLN A 143 -0.05 -8.97 -8.77
N ARG A 144 -0.71 -8.30 -9.72
CA ARG A 144 -0.23 -8.21 -11.12
C ARG A 144 1.07 -7.40 -11.28
N PHE A 145 1.40 -6.57 -10.28
CA PHE A 145 2.63 -5.75 -10.28
C PHE A 145 3.83 -6.47 -9.67
N VAL A 146 3.66 -7.69 -9.17
CA VAL A 146 4.71 -8.45 -8.53
C VAL A 146 4.84 -9.83 -9.15
N SER A 147 6.08 -10.23 -9.46
CA SER A 147 6.40 -11.55 -10.01
C SER A 147 6.57 -12.62 -8.93
N GLN A 148 6.94 -12.20 -7.73
CA GLN A 148 7.16 -13.07 -6.58
C GLN A 148 6.62 -12.44 -5.31
N GLN A 149 6.10 -13.27 -4.40
CA GLN A 149 5.68 -12.87 -3.07
C GLN A 149 6.46 -13.64 -2.02
N VAL A 150 6.93 -12.93 -1.01
CA VAL A 150 7.63 -13.50 0.13
C VAL A 150 6.91 -13.09 1.41
N TRP A 151 6.55 -14.05 2.21
CA TRP A 151 5.86 -13.83 3.49
C TRP A 151 6.88 -13.85 4.61
N LEU A 152 7.02 -12.72 5.32
CA LEU A 152 7.85 -12.61 6.50
C LEU A 152 6.97 -12.73 7.74
N LYS A 153 7.19 -13.75 8.55
CA LYS A 153 6.46 -13.98 9.79
C LYS A 153 7.40 -13.89 10.98
N ARG A 154 7.12 -12.94 11.87
CA ARG A 154 7.82 -12.86 13.15
C ARG A 154 7.15 -13.78 14.16
N TYR A 155 7.86 -14.76 14.66
CA TYR A 155 7.42 -15.57 15.78
C TYR A 155 7.89 -14.88 17.08
N THR A 156 6.94 -14.38 17.86
CA THR A 156 7.19 -13.95 19.25
C THR A 156 6.72 -15.04 20.18
N LYS A 157 7.66 -15.71 20.72
CA LYS A 157 7.76 -16.43 21.91
C LYS A 157 6.77 -16.99 22.87
N LYS A 158 6.62 -18.01 23.15
CA LYS A 158 7.18 -18.82 24.19
C LYS A 158 7.87 -20.00 23.51
N GLY A 159 9.20 -19.96 23.46
CA GLY A 159 9.98 -20.93 22.70
C GLY A 159 10.11 -20.48 21.23
N ASP A 160 10.78 -19.35 21.06
CA ASP A 160 11.11 -18.80 19.76
C ASP A 160 11.80 -19.82 18.89
N LYS A 161 11.11 -20.22 17.86
CA LYS A 161 11.78 -20.71 16.67
C LYS A 161 12.07 -19.48 15.82
N ALA A 162 13.30 -19.38 15.35
CA ALA A 162 13.78 -18.26 14.55
C ALA A 162 12.78 -17.86 13.47
N ALA A 163 12.70 -16.55 13.18
CA ALA A 163 11.89 -16.04 12.09
C ALA A 163 12.22 -16.80 10.80
N GLY A 164 11.29 -17.61 10.35
CA GLY A 164 11.42 -18.36 9.11
C GLY A 164 10.89 -17.52 7.96
N VAL A 165 11.60 -17.53 6.85
CA VAL A 165 11.07 -17.06 5.57
C VAL A 165 10.38 -18.27 4.94
N GLU A 166 9.07 -18.27 4.89
CA GLU A 166 8.32 -19.23 4.08
C GLU A 166 8.12 -18.62 2.69
N ALA A 167 8.81 -19.16 1.69
CA ALA A 167 8.46 -18.89 0.32
C ALA A 167 7.16 -19.64 0.01
N ASP A 168 6.13 -18.93 -0.45
CA ASP A 168 4.91 -19.57 -0.93
C ASP A 168 5.23 -20.34 -2.22
N LYS A 169 5.25 -21.66 -2.10
CA LYS A 169 5.53 -22.56 -3.24
C LYS A 169 4.36 -22.64 -4.23
N THR A 170 3.25 -21.98 -3.97
CA THR A 170 2.05 -22.05 -4.82
C THR A 170 2.10 -21.10 -6.03
N LEU A 171 3.08 -20.19 -6.08
CA LEU A 171 3.27 -19.28 -7.21
C LEU A 171 4.30 -19.76 -8.23
N GLY A 172 4.85 -20.94 -8.05
CA GLY A 172 5.79 -21.53 -8.99
C GLY A 172 5.09 -22.61 -9.80
N ALA A 173 4.83 -22.36 -11.01
CA ALA A 173 4.62 -23.25 -12.14
C ALA A 173 3.41 -22.82 -12.97
N ASN A 174 3.60 -21.76 -13.69
CA ASN A 174 3.08 -21.70 -15.05
C ASN A 174 4.32 -21.65 -15.97
N GLU A 175 4.74 -22.84 -16.38
CA GLU A 175 5.51 -23.03 -17.58
C GLU A 175 4.71 -22.62 -18.82
#